data_a2ea5f3830530b87171d326af630ab51
#
_entry.id   a2ea5f3830530b87171d326af630ab51
#
_cell.length_a   1.000
_cell.length_b   1.000
_cell.length_c   1.000
_cell.angle_alpha   90.00
_cell.angle_beta   90.00
_cell.angle_gamma   90.00
#
_symmetry.space_group_name_H-M   'P 1'
#
loop_
_entity.id
_entity.type
_entity.pdbx_description
1 polymer ?
#
loop_
_entity_poly.entity_id
_entity_poly.type
_entity_poly.pdbx_seq_one_letter_code
_entity_poly.pdbx_strand_id
1 'polypeptide(L)'
;MECDKCGERAVMHAAYSGLHMCAEHFCRSVNSRVRKRVRRDALVSEAATPTAPETWLIGLSGGKDSAVLTHILDDIFDRDPRVELVALTIHEGIEGYRDASLEACLEFTADLEIEHEVVSYADEYGLEMDDVAEDDPLEMAPCAYCGVFRRDALSKYAETYGADKLLTGHNLDDEAQTAMMNLLSGDVERMGKHFDASLRSFEHRGMAIRSSRVRSRCVTSPKRRSPSTRT
;
A
#
# COMPACT_ATOMS: atom_id res chain seq x y z
N MET A 1 25.66 -20.71 5.68
CA MET A 1 24.49 -21.53 6.05
C MET A 1 23.75 -21.92 4.79
N GLU A 2 23.16 -23.10 4.77
CA GLU A 2 22.43 -23.64 3.65
C GLU A 2 20.91 -23.48 3.89
N CYS A 3 20.16 -23.47 2.82
CA CYS A 3 18.70 -23.41 2.86
C CYS A 3 18.14 -24.74 3.37
N ASP A 4 17.34 -24.71 4.42
CA ASP A 4 16.75 -25.91 5.03
C ASP A 4 15.76 -26.64 4.08
N LYS A 5 15.45 -26.05 2.90
CA LYS A 5 14.52 -26.66 1.93
C LYS A 5 15.20 -27.27 0.71
N CYS A 6 16.36 -26.74 0.28
CA CYS A 6 16.99 -27.18 -0.97
C CYS A 6 18.52 -27.33 -0.87
N GLY A 7 19.14 -26.94 0.25
CA GLY A 7 20.60 -26.99 0.43
C GLY A 7 21.37 -25.87 -0.27
N GLU A 8 20.72 -25.01 -1.07
CA GLU A 8 21.39 -23.83 -1.65
C GLU A 8 21.83 -22.83 -0.59
N ARG A 9 22.65 -21.86 -0.98
CA ARG A 9 23.10 -20.81 -0.08
C ARG A 9 21.92 -20.03 0.49
N ALA A 10 21.77 -20.04 1.81
CA ALA A 10 20.78 -19.23 2.50
C ALA A 10 21.15 -17.75 2.46
N VAL A 11 20.15 -16.90 2.19
CA VAL A 11 20.27 -15.43 2.21
C VAL A 11 19.57 -14.82 3.42
N MET A 12 18.70 -15.58 4.10
CA MET A 12 17.93 -15.11 5.23
C MET A 12 17.70 -16.21 6.28
N HIS A 13 17.76 -15.80 7.55
CA HIS A 13 17.22 -16.57 8.67
C HIS A 13 15.86 -15.99 9.07
N ALA A 14 14.79 -16.75 8.83
CA ALA A 14 13.44 -16.33 9.15
C ALA A 14 13.12 -16.65 10.62
N ALA A 15 13.40 -15.71 11.53
CA ALA A 15 13.27 -15.90 12.98
C ALA A 15 11.90 -16.45 13.43
N TYR A 16 10.81 -16.08 12.71
CA TYR A 16 9.46 -16.57 13.01
C TYR A 16 9.25 -18.07 12.73
N SER A 17 10.05 -18.69 11.90
CA SER A 17 9.98 -20.13 11.58
C SER A 17 11.23 -20.89 11.97
N GLY A 18 12.30 -20.19 12.37
CA GLY A 18 13.61 -20.76 12.63
C GLY A 18 14.36 -21.27 11.39
N LEU A 19 13.81 -21.07 10.19
CA LEU A 19 14.36 -21.62 8.95
C LEU A 19 15.36 -20.68 8.29
N HIS A 20 16.44 -21.27 7.76
CA HIS A 20 17.31 -20.60 6.81
C HIS A 20 16.78 -20.80 5.41
N MET A 21 16.65 -19.71 4.63
CA MET A 21 16.04 -19.77 3.29
C MET A 21 16.97 -19.13 2.25
N CYS A 22 17.07 -19.76 1.07
CA CYS A 22 17.59 -19.11 -0.12
C CYS A 22 16.60 -18.06 -0.64
N ALA A 23 17.01 -17.22 -1.58
CA ALA A 23 16.18 -16.14 -2.12
C ALA A 23 14.83 -16.66 -2.64
N GLU A 24 14.85 -17.73 -3.43
CA GLU A 24 13.65 -18.32 -4.00
C GLU A 24 12.65 -18.81 -2.92
N HIS A 25 13.13 -19.57 -1.93
CA HIS A 25 12.27 -20.08 -0.87
C HIS A 25 11.76 -18.98 0.04
N PHE A 26 12.53 -17.90 0.22
CA PHE A 26 12.08 -16.73 0.94
C PHE A 26 10.97 -15.99 0.19
N CYS A 27 11.15 -15.68 -1.10
CA CYS A 27 10.13 -15.06 -1.94
C CYS A 27 8.85 -15.89 -1.98
N ARG A 28 8.95 -17.20 -2.20
CA ARG A 28 7.79 -18.12 -2.14
C ARG A 28 7.07 -18.08 -0.78
N SER A 29 7.83 -17.96 0.30
CA SER A 29 7.26 -17.87 1.65
C SER A 29 6.47 -16.57 1.85
N VAL A 30 7.00 -15.44 1.35
CA VAL A 30 6.31 -14.13 1.40
C VAL A 30 5.02 -14.18 0.57
N ASN A 31 5.10 -14.58 -0.69
CA ASN A 31 3.94 -14.71 -1.59
C ASN A 31 2.86 -15.61 -0.97
N SER A 32 3.26 -16.76 -0.43
CA SER A 32 2.31 -17.71 0.20
C SER A 32 1.58 -17.08 1.40
N ARG A 33 2.24 -16.22 2.17
CA ARG A 33 1.62 -15.55 3.33
C ARG A 33 0.63 -14.49 2.88
N VAL A 34 0.99 -13.67 1.89
CA VAL A 34 0.08 -12.65 1.35
C VAL A 34 -1.15 -13.33 0.76
N ARG A 35 -0.99 -14.36 -0.07
CA ARG A 35 -2.10 -15.15 -0.63
C ARG A 35 -3.00 -15.75 0.46
N LYS A 36 -2.39 -16.32 1.51
CA LYS A 36 -3.14 -16.86 2.65
C LYS A 36 -3.91 -15.76 3.38
N ARG A 37 -3.32 -14.58 3.51
CA ARG A 37 -3.95 -13.43 4.15
C ARG A 37 -5.18 -12.96 3.37
N VAL A 38 -5.03 -12.76 2.05
CA VAL A 38 -6.14 -12.37 1.17
C VAL A 38 -7.32 -13.33 1.29
N ARG A 39 -7.04 -14.66 1.31
CA ARG A 39 -8.08 -15.70 1.42
C ARG A 39 -8.70 -15.77 2.81
N ARG A 40 -7.87 -15.83 3.86
CA ARG A 40 -8.32 -16.00 5.24
C ARG A 40 -9.21 -14.87 5.71
N ASP A 41 -8.86 -13.65 5.33
CA ASP A 41 -9.58 -12.47 5.76
C ASP A 41 -10.71 -12.09 4.78
N ALA A 42 -10.96 -12.98 3.79
CA ALA A 42 -11.97 -12.78 2.75
C ALA A 42 -11.89 -11.35 2.16
N LEU A 43 -10.67 -10.93 1.78
CA LEU A 43 -10.46 -9.56 1.33
C LEU A 43 -11.21 -9.27 0.02
N VAL A 44 -11.35 -10.25 -0.87
CA VAL A 44 -12.24 -10.14 -2.04
C VAL A 44 -13.65 -10.43 -1.59
N SER A 45 -14.58 -9.52 -1.90
CA SER A 45 -15.99 -9.70 -1.56
C SER A 45 -16.61 -10.85 -2.33
N GLU A 46 -17.58 -11.53 -1.73
CA GLU A 46 -18.39 -12.54 -2.43
C GLU A 46 -19.25 -11.92 -3.56
N ALA A 47 -19.50 -10.62 -3.49
CA ALA A 47 -20.24 -9.88 -4.52
C ALA A 47 -19.37 -9.52 -5.74
N ALA A 48 -18.05 -9.62 -5.63
CA ALA A 48 -17.13 -9.33 -6.73
C ALA A 48 -17.21 -10.41 -7.81
N THR A 49 -17.41 -9.98 -9.06
CA THR A 49 -17.51 -10.87 -10.22
C THR A 49 -16.63 -10.34 -11.36
N PRO A 50 -16.29 -11.15 -12.36
CA PRO A 50 -15.55 -10.66 -13.54
C PRO A 50 -16.25 -9.55 -14.32
N THR A 51 -17.57 -9.42 -14.19
CA THR A 51 -18.37 -8.37 -14.84
C THR A 51 -18.63 -7.15 -13.95
N ALA A 52 -18.32 -7.26 -12.68
CA ALA A 52 -18.39 -6.21 -11.67
C ALA A 52 -17.24 -6.42 -10.67
N PRO A 53 -15.99 -6.17 -11.10
CA PRO A 53 -14.84 -6.36 -10.23
C PRO A 53 -14.79 -5.32 -9.12
N GLU A 54 -14.12 -5.66 -8.03
CA GLU A 54 -13.68 -4.67 -7.03
C GLU A 54 -12.49 -3.88 -7.57
N THR A 55 -12.45 -2.60 -7.30
CA THR A 55 -11.28 -1.75 -7.55
C THR A 55 -10.44 -1.64 -6.27
N TRP A 56 -9.20 -2.06 -6.34
CA TRP A 56 -8.25 -1.97 -5.23
C TRP A 56 -7.18 -0.92 -5.54
N LEU A 57 -7.18 0.18 -4.79
CA LEU A 57 -6.18 1.24 -4.90
C LEU A 57 -4.97 0.93 -4.04
N ILE A 58 -3.79 0.94 -4.64
CA ILE A 58 -2.52 0.65 -3.97
C ILE A 58 -1.69 1.93 -3.88
N GLY A 59 -1.39 2.40 -2.67
CA GLY A 59 -0.44 3.48 -2.46
C GLY A 59 0.99 3.03 -2.77
N LEU A 60 1.50 3.38 -3.94
CA LEU A 60 2.83 3.03 -4.43
C LEU A 60 3.80 4.18 -4.15
N SER A 61 4.63 4.03 -3.13
CA SER A 61 5.55 5.08 -2.67
C SER A 61 6.93 5.05 -3.34
N GLY A 62 7.21 4.07 -4.21
CA GLY A 62 8.54 3.79 -4.74
C GLY A 62 9.48 3.08 -3.76
N GLY A 63 9.04 2.84 -2.52
CA GLY A 63 9.78 2.03 -1.57
C GLY A 63 9.62 0.53 -1.83
N LYS A 64 10.60 -0.26 -1.38
CA LYS A 64 10.64 -1.72 -1.56
C LYS A 64 9.36 -2.44 -1.11
N ASP A 65 8.74 -1.97 -0.01
CA ASP A 65 7.60 -2.66 0.60
C ASP A 65 6.32 -2.46 -0.23
N SER A 66 6.09 -1.24 -0.74
CA SER A 66 4.97 -0.96 -1.64
C SER A 66 5.13 -1.65 -2.99
N ALA A 67 6.34 -1.68 -3.56
CA ALA A 67 6.62 -2.39 -4.81
C ALA A 67 6.41 -3.90 -4.67
N VAL A 68 6.92 -4.51 -3.59
CA VAL A 68 6.70 -5.95 -3.31
C VAL A 68 5.22 -6.26 -3.11
N LEU A 69 4.46 -5.40 -2.40
CA LEU A 69 3.02 -5.58 -2.24
C LEU A 69 2.31 -5.55 -3.59
N THR A 70 2.59 -4.54 -4.42
CA THR A 70 1.99 -4.40 -5.76
C THR A 70 2.27 -5.62 -6.63
N HIS A 71 3.53 -6.05 -6.73
CA HIS A 71 3.90 -7.23 -7.50
C HIS A 71 3.21 -8.51 -7.02
N ILE A 72 3.09 -8.72 -5.70
CA ILE A 72 2.41 -9.91 -5.17
C ILE A 72 0.90 -9.86 -5.44
N LEU A 73 0.28 -8.69 -5.36
CA LEU A 73 -1.14 -8.54 -5.67
C LEU A 73 -1.42 -8.76 -7.15
N ASP A 74 -0.57 -8.24 -8.02
CA ASP A 74 -0.60 -8.49 -9.44
C ASP A 74 -0.52 -10.00 -9.74
N ASP A 75 0.49 -10.71 -9.22
CA ASP A 75 0.64 -12.17 -9.34
C ASP A 75 -0.56 -12.98 -8.76
N ILE A 76 -1.31 -12.40 -7.82
CA ILE A 76 -2.53 -13.02 -7.28
C ILE A 76 -3.71 -12.82 -8.23
N PHE A 77 -3.87 -11.61 -8.78
CA PHE A 77 -5.06 -11.19 -9.51
C PHE A 77 -4.90 -11.21 -11.03
N ASP A 78 -3.71 -11.44 -11.58
CA ASP A 78 -3.49 -11.69 -13.02
C ASP A 78 -4.48 -12.72 -13.61
N ARG A 79 -4.85 -13.71 -12.81
CA ARG A 79 -5.79 -14.78 -13.20
C ARG A 79 -7.14 -14.71 -12.52
N ASP A 80 -7.40 -13.68 -11.73
CA ASP A 80 -8.65 -13.51 -11.01
C ASP A 80 -9.29 -12.16 -11.35
N PRO A 81 -10.10 -12.09 -12.41
CA PRO A 81 -10.66 -10.84 -12.93
C PRO A 81 -11.74 -10.22 -12.03
N ARG A 82 -11.87 -10.69 -10.79
CA ARG A 82 -12.78 -10.08 -9.79
C ARG A 82 -12.18 -8.85 -9.11
N VAL A 83 -10.91 -8.58 -9.33
CA VAL A 83 -10.20 -7.43 -8.75
C VAL A 83 -9.44 -6.71 -9.85
N GLU A 84 -9.62 -5.41 -9.93
CA GLU A 84 -8.84 -4.48 -10.73
C GLU A 84 -7.89 -3.72 -9.81
N LEU A 85 -6.61 -3.69 -10.15
CA LEU A 85 -5.58 -2.99 -9.38
C LEU A 85 -5.34 -1.61 -10.00
N VAL A 86 -5.29 -0.59 -9.17
CA VAL A 86 -4.89 0.77 -9.54
C VAL A 86 -3.77 1.22 -8.60
N ALA A 87 -2.66 1.66 -9.14
CA ALA A 87 -1.56 2.23 -8.37
C ALA A 87 -1.75 3.75 -8.23
N LEU A 88 -1.46 4.29 -7.07
CA LEU A 88 -1.45 5.71 -6.79
C LEU A 88 -0.11 6.11 -6.20
N THR A 89 0.62 6.99 -6.89
CA THR A 89 1.83 7.61 -6.37
C THR A 89 1.58 9.07 -6.04
N ILE A 90 2.01 9.50 -4.86
CA ILE A 90 1.92 10.87 -4.42
C ILE A 90 3.30 11.51 -4.54
N HIS A 91 3.35 12.64 -5.26
CA HIS A 91 4.52 13.50 -5.36
C HIS A 91 4.40 14.63 -4.35
N GLU A 92 5.23 14.59 -3.33
CA GLU A 92 5.13 15.53 -2.20
C GLU A 92 5.80 16.90 -2.46
N GLY A 93 6.53 17.06 -3.56
CA GLY A 93 7.33 18.27 -3.84
C GLY A 93 8.53 18.35 -2.90
N ILE A 94 9.38 17.30 -2.90
CA ILE A 94 10.67 17.27 -2.21
C ILE A 94 11.74 17.17 -3.29
N GLU A 95 12.55 18.22 -3.43
CA GLU A 95 13.54 18.32 -4.51
C GLU A 95 14.55 17.16 -4.47
N GLY A 96 14.82 16.59 -5.65
CA GLY A 96 15.85 15.57 -5.85
C GLY A 96 15.55 14.21 -5.23
N TYR A 97 14.45 14.05 -4.47
CA TYR A 97 14.13 12.79 -3.82
C TYR A 97 13.06 11.98 -4.57
N ARG A 98 12.05 12.65 -5.15
CA ARG A 98 10.87 11.98 -5.70
C ARG A 98 10.95 11.61 -7.17
N ASP A 99 11.66 12.39 -7.98
CA ASP A 99 11.64 12.23 -9.44
C ASP A 99 12.12 10.84 -9.88
N ALA A 100 13.28 10.40 -9.40
CA ALA A 100 13.81 9.06 -9.71
C ALA A 100 12.90 7.93 -9.18
N SER A 101 12.26 8.14 -8.03
CA SER A 101 11.33 7.18 -7.45
C SER A 101 10.04 7.10 -8.25
N LEU A 102 9.55 8.22 -8.75
CA LEU A 102 8.36 8.30 -9.60
C LEU A 102 8.59 7.63 -10.95
N GLU A 103 9.71 7.92 -11.60
CA GLU A 103 10.08 7.28 -12.86
C GLU A 103 10.12 5.75 -12.72
N ALA A 104 10.77 5.25 -11.66
CA ALA A 104 10.82 3.82 -11.37
C ALA A 104 9.42 3.23 -11.08
N CYS A 105 8.53 3.98 -10.44
CA CYS A 105 7.14 3.53 -10.22
C CYS A 105 6.37 3.43 -11.54
N LEU A 106 6.53 4.40 -12.44
CA LEU A 106 5.86 4.41 -13.74
C LEU A 106 6.34 3.25 -14.63
N GLU A 107 7.64 3.03 -14.71
CA GLU A 107 8.20 1.88 -15.42
C GLU A 107 7.68 0.54 -14.84
N PHE A 108 7.73 0.42 -13.52
CA PHE A 108 7.30 -0.79 -12.82
C PHE A 108 5.82 -1.12 -13.05
N THR A 109 4.94 -0.14 -13.00
CA THR A 109 3.50 -0.36 -13.24
C THR A 109 3.18 -0.58 -14.71
N ALA A 110 3.95 0.02 -15.62
CA ALA A 110 3.84 -0.24 -17.06
C ALA A 110 4.22 -1.68 -17.39
N ASP A 111 5.28 -2.22 -16.77
CA ASP A 111 5.69 -3.63 -16.93
C ASP A 111 4.64 -4.63 -16.43
N LEU A 112 3.85 -4.24 -15.42
CA LEU A 112 2.77 -5.04 -14.85
C LEU A 112 1.39 -4.76 -15.50
N GLU A 113 1.31 -3.84 -16.45
CA GLU A 113 0.04 -3.39 -17.08
C GLU A 113 -1.00 -2.88 -16.06
N ILE A 114 -0.55 -2.33 -14.91
CA ILE A 114 -1.39 -1.75 -13.86
C ILE A 114 -1.66 -0.27 -14.17
N GLU A 115 -2.92 0.14 -14.12
CA GLU A 115 -3.30 1.56 -14.19
C GLU A 115 -2.61 2.35 -13.08
N HIS A 116 -1.97 3.47 -13.43
CA HIS A 116 -1.18 4.26 -12.49
C HIS A 116 -1.57 5.73 -12.53
N GLU A 117 -2.01 6.24 -11.41
CA GLU A 117 -2.29 7.67 -11.19
C GLU A 117 -1.16 8.31 -10.39
N VAL A 118 -0.79 9.51 -10.79
CA VAL A 118 0.22 10.33 -10.09
C VAL A 118 -0.42 11.63 -9.65
N VAL A 119 -0.30 11.93 -8.37
CA VAL A 119 -0.89 13.11 -7.74
C VAL A 119 0.21 13.92 -7.09
N SER A 120 0.26 15.22 -7.35
CA SER A 120 1.19 16.12 -6.66
C SER A 120 0.51 16.96 -5.59
N TYR A 121 1.23 17.30 -4.52
CA TYR A 121 0.73 18.26 -3.54
C TYR A 121 0.60 19.66 -4.13
N ALA A 122 1.43 20.01 -5.11
CA ALA A 122 1.32 21.27 -5.81
C ALA A 122 -0.04 21.41 -6.52
N ASP A 123 -0.48 20.36 -7.22
CA ASP A 123 -1.77 20.39 -7.94
C ASP A 123 -2.96 20.30 -6.98
N GLU A 124 -2.85 19.49 -5.92
CA GLU A 124 -3.98 19.24 -5.02
C GLU A 124 -4.18 20.30 -3.94
N TYR A 125 -3.08 20.85 -3.43
CA TYR A 125 -3.09 21.75 -2.27
C TYR A 125 -2.43 23.11 -2.56
N GLY A 126 -1.81 23.29 -3.73
CA GLY A 126 -1.08 24.52 -4.10
C GLY A 126 0.18 24.74 -3.27
N LEU A 127 0.82 23.68 -2.76
CA LEU A 127 2.01 23.73 -1.91
C LEU A 127 2.94 22.56 -2.19
N GLU A 128 4.20 22.73 -1.88
CA GLU A 128 5.23 21.70 -1.86
C GLU A 128 5.75 21.48 -0.43
N MET A 129 6.24 20.28 -0.14
CA MET A 129 6.72 19.99 1.22
C MET A 129 7.97 20.75 1.59
N ASP A 130 8.77 21.15 0.61
CA ASP A 130 9.94 22.00 0.83
C ASP A 130 9.51 23.40 1.32
N ASP A 131 8.46 23.99 0.73
CA ASP A 131 7.89 25.28 1.17
C ASP A 131 7.33 25.16 2.61
N VAL A 132 6.63 24.07 2.89
CA VAL A 132 6.08 23.82 4.24
C VAL A 132 7.18 23.65 5.28
N ALA A 133 8.32 23.06 4.89
CA ALA A 133 9.46 22.87 5.81
C ALA A 133 10.17 24.19 6.13
N GLU A 134 10.15 25.16 5.19
CA GLU A 134 10.75 26.49 5.40
C GLU A 134 9.84 27.42 6.24
N ASP A 135 8.53 27.37 6.02
CA ASP A 135 7.58 28.35 6.57
C ASP A 135 6.90 27.88 7.87
N ASP A 136 6.88 26.56 8.12
CA ASP A 136 6.27 25.85 9.28
C ASP A 136 5.10 26.61 9.96
N PRO A 137 3.97 26.83 9.26
CA PRO A 137 2.92 27.76 9.68
C PRO A 137 2.20 27.35 10.98
N LEU A 138 2.36 26.11 11.43
CA LEU A 138 1.72 25.59 12.65
C LEU A 138 2.73 25.05 13.66
N GLU A 139 4.02 25.33 13.49
CA GLU A 139 5.10 24.86 14.36
C GLU A 139 5.07 23.31 14.55
N MET A 140 4.78 22.59 13.48
CA MET A 140 4.72 21.12 13.47
C MET A 140 5.91 20.57 12.68
N ALA A 141 6.39 19.38 13.06
CA ALA A 141 7.41 18.72 12.26
C ALA A 141 6.91 18.46 10.81
N PRO A 142 7.72 18.70 9.76
CA PRO A 142 7.32 18.52 8.35
C PRO A 142 6.68 17.15 8.06
N CYS A 143 7.15 16.10 8.72
CA CYS A 143 6.56 14.75 8.61
C CYS A 143 5.09 14.67 9.07
N ALA A 144 4.66 15.55 9.97
CA ALA A 144 3.28 15.57 10.44
C ALA A 144 2.35 16.13 9.36
N TYR A 145 2.76 17.22 8.69
CA TYR A 145 2.04 17.77 7.54
C TYR A 145 1.96 16.75 6.40
N CYS A 146 3.11 16.20 6.00
CA CYS A 146 3.17 15.18 4.96
C CYS A 146 2.25 14.00 5.27
N GLY A 147 2.20 13.56 6.53
CA GLY A 147 1.32 12.47 6.95
C GLY A 147 -0.17 12.82 6.88
N VAL A 148 -0.56 14.09 7.05
CA VAL A 148 -1.94 14.55 6.90
C VAL A 148 -2.32 14.59 5.42
N PHE A 149 -1.55 15.32 4.61
CA PHE A 149 -1.81 15.46 3.18
C PHE A 149 -1.81 14.12 2.44
N ARG A 150 -0.89 13.23 2.78
CA ARG A 150 -0.83 11.89 2.19
C ARG A 150 -2.10 11.08 2.48
N ARG A 151 -2.59 11.10 3.72
CA ARG A 151 -3.84 10.40 4.07
C ARG A 151 -5.05 11.00 3.38
N ASP A 152 -5.09 12.32 3.29
CA ASP A 152 -6.17 13.03 2.61
C ASP A 152 -6.18 12.70 1.11
N ALA A 153 -5.05 12.84 0.42
CA ALA A 153 -4.90 12.50 -0.99
C ALA A 153 -5.30 11.03 -1.25
N LEU A 154 -4.75 10.08 -0.47
CA LEU A 154 -5.10 8.67 -0.61
C LEU A 154 -6.61 8.43 -0.45
N SER A 155 -7.26 9.09 0.51
CA SER A 155 -8.70 8.94 0.73
C SER A 155 -9.52 9.56 -0.38
N LYS A 156 -9.15 10.76 -0.83
CA LYS A 156 -9.81 11.48 -1.93
C LYS A 156 -9.77 10.67 -3.23
N TYR A 157 -8.60 10.16 -3.58
CA TYR A 157 -8.45 9.37 -4.80
C TYR A 157 -9.08 7.98 -4.69
N ALA A 158 -9.10 7.38 -3.52
CA ALA A 158 -9.87 6.16 -3.29
C ALA A 158 -11.37 6.38 -3.54
N GLU A 159 -11.92 7.52 -3.14
CA GLU A 159 -13.30 7.90 -3.45
C GLU A 159 -13.50 8.20 -4.94
N THR A 160 -12.56 8.91 -5.58
CA THR A 160 -12.61 9.28 -7.01
C THR A 160 -12.62 8.05 -7.91
N TYR A 161 -11.80 7.06 -7.60
CA TYR A 161 -11.76 5.78 -8.31
C TYR A 161 -12.89 4.83 -7.89
N GLY A 162 -13.69 5.19 -6.90
CA GLY A 162 -14.69 4.28 -6.33
C GLY A 162 -14.06 3.02 -5.79
N ALA A 163 -12.86 3.13 -5.24
CA ALA A 163 -12.10 1.99 -4.76
C ALA A 163 -12.81 1.29 -3.59
N ASP A 164 -12.96 0.00 -3.68
CA ASP A 164 -13.50 -0.84 -2.61
C ASP A 164 -12.50 -1.00 -1.48
N LYS A 165 -11.20 -0.96 -1.81
CA LYS A 165 -10.10 -1.07 -0.85
C LYS A 165 -8.97 -0.12 -1.18
N LEU A 166 -8.38 0.45 -0.14
CA LEU A 166 -7.12 1.17 -0.17
C LEU A 166 -6.06 0.33 0.55
N LEU A 167 -4.98 0.02 -0.14
CA LEU A 167 -3.89 -0.82 0.35
C LEU A 167 -2.60 -0.01 0.43
N THR A 168 -1.84 -0.22 1.49
CA THR A 168 -0.51 0.39 1.65
C THR A 168 0.49 -0.66 2.12
N GLY A 169 1.71 -0.60 1.57
CA GLY A 169 2.81 -1.48 1.93
C GLY A 169 3.48 -1.02 3.23
N HIS A 170 3.09 -1.60 4.36
CA HIS A 170 3.79 -1.44 5.62
C HIS A 170 4.31 -2.79 6.10
N ASN A 171 5.47 -2.79 6.71
CA ASN A 171 6.04 -4.00 7.31
C ASN A 171 5.76 -4.04 8.83
N LEU A 172 6.12 -5.15 9.48
CA LEU A 172 5.89 -5.32 10.91
C LEU A 172 6.67 -4.31 11.76
N ASP A 173 7.85 -3.88 11.31
CA ASP A 173 8.67 -2.92 12.04
C ASP A 173 8.01 -1.54 12.02
N ASP A 174 7.39 -1.14 10.88
CA ASP A 174 6.61 0.10 10.78
C ASP A 174 5.43 0.10 11.75
N GLU A 175 4.73 -1.03 11.85
CA GLU A 175 3.61 -1.20 12.78
C GLU A 175 4.09 -1.16 14.25
N ALA A 176 5.21 -1.80 14.56
CA ALA A 176 5.79 -1.79 15.89
C ALA A 176 6.27 -0.38 16.29
N GLN A 177 6.93 0.33 15.37
CA GLN A 177 7.36 1.71 15.58
C GLN A 177 6.15 2.64 15.82
N THR A 178 5.10 2.50 15.00
CA THR A 178 3.86 3.29 15.17
C THR A 178 3.22 3.03 16.52
N ALA A 179 3.13 1.78 16.94
CA ALA A 179 2.59 1.41 18.25
C ALA A 179 3.43 2.01 19.40
N MET A 180 4.75 1.93 19.29
CA MET A 180 5.67 2.52 20.27
C MET A 180 5.56 4.04 20.33
N MET A 181 5.50 4.72 19.16
CA MET A 181 5.33 6.18 19.11
C MET A 181 4.01 6.62 19.77
N ASN A 182 2.91 5.94 19.48
CA ASN A 182 1.62 6.24 20.09
C ASN A 182 1.63 6.00 21.61
N LEU A 183 2.33 4.95 22.07
CA LEU A 183 2.51 4.67 23.49
C LEU A 183 3.31 5.78 24.18
N LEU A 184 4.43 6.17 23.60
CA LEU A 184 5.31 7.20 24.17
C LEU A 184 4.67 8.59 24.19
N SER A 185 3.83 8.91 23.20
CA SER A 185 3.08 10.16 23.15
C SER A 185 1.82 10.16 24.02
N GLY A 186 1.45 9.04 24.63
CA GLY A 186 0.25 8.91 25.46
C GLY A 186 -1.07 9.05 24.68
N ASP A 187 -1.04 8.87 23.34
CA ASP A 187 -2.21 8.98 22.49
C ASP A 187 -3.05 7.70 22.52
N VAL A 188 -3.86 7.59 23.55
CA VAL A 188 -4.71 6.41 23.81
C VAL A 188 -5.73 6.18 22.69
N GLU A 189 -6.22 7.27 22.06
CA GLU A 189 -7.21 7.16 20.97
C GLU A 189 -6.58 6.56 19.72
N ARG A 190 -5.38 6.99 19.34
CA ARG A 190 -4.62 6.38 18.23
C ARG A 190 -4.20 4.97 18.54
N MET A 191 -3.84 4.68 19.78
CA MET A 191 -3.56 3.30 20.21
C MET A 191 -4.78 2.41 20.03
N GLY A 192 -5.98 2.83 20.46
CA GLY A 192 -7.22 2.08 20.27
C GLY A 192 -7.50 1.79 18.79
N LYS A 193 -7.42 2.80 17.93
CA LYS A 193 -7.60 2.66 16.48
C LYS A 193 -6.54 1.75 15.84
N HIS A 194 -5.31 1.80 16.33
CA HIS A 194 -4.24 0.95 15.86
C HIS A 194 -4.47 -0.50 16.27
N PHE A 195 -4.90 -0.76 17.50
CA PHE A 195 -5.24 -2.10 18.00
C PHE A 195 -6.44 -2.71 17.26
N ASP A 196 -7.50 -1.95 16.99
CA ASP A 196 -8.65 -2.43 16.22
C ASP A 196 -8.27 -2.84 14.77
N ALA A 197 -7.37 -2.12 14.15
CA ALA A 197 -6.84 -2.46 12.83
C ALA A 197 -5.83 -3.62 12.91
N SER A 198 -5.01 -3.65 13.95
CA SER A 198 -3.90 -4.61 14.10
C SER A 198 -4.29 -5.89 14.82
N LEU A 199 -5.36 -5.94 15.64
CA LEU A 199 -5.88 -7.21 16.17
C LEU A 199 -6.23 -8.18 15.06
N ARG A 200 -6.61 -7.67 13.89
CA ARG A 200 -6.76 -8.48 12.67
C ARG A 200 -5.43 -8.82 11.99
N SER A 201 -4.34 -8.13 12.33
CA SER A 201 -3.00 -8.34 11.73
C SER A 201 -2.00 -9.05 12.65
N PHE A 202 -2.19 -9.03 13.97
CA PHE A 202 -1.22 -9.54 14.96
C PHE A 202 -1.06 -11.07 14.96
N GLU A 203 -1.99 -11.82 14.43
CA GLU A 203 -1.91 -13.29 14.43
C GLU A 203 -0.85 -13.88 13.49
N HIS A 204 -0.25 -13.07 12.60
CA HIS A 204 0.78 -13.58 11.68
C HIS A 204 1.90 -12.57 11.48
N ARG A 205 3.06 -12.88 12.03
CA ARG A 205 4.34 -12.19 11.85
C ARG A 205 4.72 -12.19 10.37
N GLY A 206 4.62 -11.05 9.71
CA GLY A 206 4.95 -10.86 8.29
C GLY A 206 4.33 -9.57 7.77
N MET A 207 4.55 -9.24 6.52
CA MET A 207 4.06 -8.03 5.86
C MET A 207 2.61 -7.73 6.25
N ALA A 208 2.39 -6.57 6.87
CA ALA A 208 1.06 -6.10 7.22
C ALA A 208 0.44 -5.43 5.99
N ILE A 209 -0.60 -6.04 5.44
CA ILE A 209 -1.43 -5.38 4.44
C ILE A 209 -2.45 -4.56 5.22
N ARG A 210 -2.27 -3.23 5.25
CA ARG A 210 -3.34 -2.34 5.70
C ARG A 210 -4.37 -2.23 4.58
N SER A 211 -5.56 -2.75 4.81
CA SER A 211 -6.71 -2.45 3.99
C SER A 211 -7.68 -1.59 4.80
N SER A 212 -7.99 -0.40 4.33
CA SER A 212 -9.12 0.39 4.82
C SER A 212 -10.29 0.18 3.86
N ARG A 213 -11.46 -0.17 4.43
CA ARG A 213 -12.68 -0.19 3.64
C ARG A 213 -13.09 1.26 3.42
N VAL A 214 -13.07 1.71 2.16
CA VAL A 214 -13.62 3.03 1.82
C VAL A 214 -15.12 2.98 2.09
N ARG A 215 -15.60 3.82 3.02
CA ARG A 215 -17.04 3.94 3.25
C ARG A 215 -17.63 4.70 2.07
N SER A 216 -18.18 4.00 1.10
CA SER A 216 -19.03 4.62 0.08
C SER A 216 -20.22 5.27 0.77
N ARG A 217 -20.23 6.60 0.88
CA ARG A 217 -21.50 7.31 0.95
C ARG A 217 -22.18 7.06 -0.39
N CYS A 218 -23.36 6.45 -0.37
CA CYS A 218 -24.21 6.33 -1.53
C CYS A 218 -24.41 7.69 -2.19
N VAL A 219 -23.57 8.00 -3.16
CA VAL A 219 -23.83 9.04 -4.15
C VAL A 219 -24.01 8.28 -5.44
N THR A 220 -25.25 8.14 -5.85
CA THR A 220 -25.63 7.68 -7.19
C THR A 220 -25.12 8.70 -8.21
N SER A 221 -23.91 8.53 -8.67
CA SER A 221 -23.38 9.21 -9.83
C SER A 221 -23.01 8.17 -10.89
N PRO A 222 -23.41 8.39 -12.14
CA PRO A 222 -23.15 7.42 -13.20
C PRO A 222 -21.65 7.35 -13.50
N LYS A 223 -21.13 6.14 -13.53
CA LYS A 223 -19.75 5.83 -13.95
C LYS A 223 -19.44 6.55 -15.28
N ARG A 224 -18.48 7.48 -15.25
CA ARG A 224 -17.88 8.00 -16.47
C ARG A 224 -17.02 6.90 -17.08
N ARG A 225 -17.44 6.36 -18.20
CA ARG A 225 -16.61 5.50 -19.04
C ARG A 225 -15.50 6.36 -19.62
N SER A 226 -14.25 6.01 -19.39
CA SER A 226 -13.12 6.52 -20.13
C SER A 226 -13.23 6.09 -21.61
N PRO A 227 -12.90 6.96 -22.58
CA PRO A 227 -12.90 6.57 -23.97
C PRO A 227 -11.67 5.71 -24.26
N SER A 228 -11.88 4.43 -24.57
CA SER A 228 -10.87 3.59 -25.19
C SER A 228 -10.57 4.13 -26.57
N THR A 229 -9.46 4.79 -26.78
CA THR A 229 -8.88 5.01 -28.11
C THR A 229 -8.13 3.75 -28.53
N ARG A 230 -8.86 2.87 -29.21
CA ARG A 230 -8.21 1.94 -30.17
C ARG A 230 -8.09 2.71 -31.48
N THR A 231 -6.89 2.85 -31.94
CA THR A 231 -6.48 2.83 -33.35
C THR A 231 -5.09 2.25 -33.43
#